data_521be575532d1bb4ff622249c4ca8371
#
_entry.id   521be575532d1bb4ff622249c4ca8371
#
_cell.length_a   1.000
_cell.length_b   1.000
_cell.length_c   1.000
_cell.angle_alpha   90.00
_cell.angle_beta   90.00
_cell.angle_gamma   90.00
#
_symmetry.space_group_name_H-M   'P 1'
#
loop_
_entity.id
_entity.type
_entity.pdbx_description
1 polymer ?
#
loop_
_entity_poly.entity_id
_entity_poly.type
_entity_poly.pdbx_seq_one_letter_code
_entity_poly.pdbx_strand_id
1 'polypeptide(L)'
;MQRRLKSLGMIKAQLARKILKSNTVSAARSFQKSTFPAIFDTGSSERSSSTGLLNRPSIAHYHSHLARPQDHGLIPSPAERDTIFALSSPPGKGAVAVIRISGTRSRELYFKLLRPTTAPAHEYGIQPWKLKRCRLVDPGTEEILDDALAVFFRSPRSFTTEDSLELHMHSSRAVISAVLRVLSVQPGCRLAEPGEFTRRALLAGRIDLTQAEGLADLINAETEVQRKGAMRVAEGNSRRRFESIRNEIIRCRTLAEAIIDFGEGEEIEDGVWAQLIEQTTSLVTLIRSHLDDNRRGEILRSGVKLAIFGAPNAGKSSLLNYLAARPAAIVTPIAGTTRDVLEVSLDIGGVPVRVSDTAGLRRLLDRGSDSNTVEQIGIERAKQAVKEADVRLCVVSIEDLSSVGIDGEVATLLTPDTAILFNKVDKAGPEDLERCRLIFPNHRVWVGSVIKDTGMVTFVEGIANLLKEKFESGNSDEEPLITHARHRTHLEAAVKYLEASLAYGPDGLVFAAEELRYASQELGKVTGDIGIEDVLDVLFSKFCIGK
;
A
#
# COMPACT_ATOMS: atom_id res chain seq x y z
N MET A 1 4.94 -16.75 59.33
CA MET A 1 5.30 -16.61 57.89
C MET A 1 4.34 -17.34 56.96
N GLN A 2 3.87 -18.54 57.28
CA GLN A 2 2.95 -19.28 56.40
C GLN A 2 1.50 -18.71 56.28
N ARG A 3 0.99 -17.93 57.23
CA ARG A 3 -0.34 -17.30 57.14
C ARG A 3 -0.37 -16.08 56.22
N ARG A 4 0.76 -15.38 56.00
CA ARG A 4 0.83 -14.24 55.07
C ARG A 4 0.94 -14.67 53.58
N LEU A 5 1.48 -15.85 53.30
CA LEU A 5 1.57 -16.38 51.94
C LEU A 5 0.23 -16.91 51.39
N LYS A 6 -0.68 -17.40 52.29
CA LYS A 6 -2.04 -17.82 51.87
C LYS A 6 -2.95 -16.63 51.54
N SER A 7 -2.81 -15.49 52.24
CA SER A 7 -3.62 -14.30 51.96
C SER A 7 -3.23 -13.60 50.65
N LEU A 8 -1.94 -13.60 50.26
CA LEU A 8 -1.49 -13.09 48.96
C LEU A 8 -1.95 -13.94 47.77
N GLY A 9 -2.05 -15.27 47.95
CA GLY A 9 -2.58 -16.18 46.93
C GLY A 9 -4.04 -15.97 46.64
N MET A 10 -4.85 -15.70 47.66
CA MET A 10 -6.29 -15.42 47.51
C MET A 10 -6.56 -14.05 46.86
N ILE A 11 -5.77 -13.03 47.14
CA ILE A 11 -5.89 -11.72 46.54
C ILE A 11 -5.52 -11.75 45.04
N LYS A 12 -4.47 -12.48 44.67
CA LYS A 12 -4.11 -12.69 43.24
C LYS A 12 -5.18 -13.46 42.47
N ALA A 13 -5.80 -14.47 43.09
CA ALA A 13 -6.87 -15.23 42.45
C ALA A 13 -8.17 -14.41 42.28
N GLN A 14 -8.48 -13.49 43.20
CA GLN A 14 -9.59 -12.58 43.07
C GLN A 14 -9.35 -11.47 42.02
N LEU A 15 -8.13 -10.94 41.90
CA LEU A 15 -7.77 -9.99 40.85
C LEU A 15 -7.83 -10.65 39.45
N ALA A 16 -7.31 -11.85 39.30
CA ALA A 16 -7.38 -12.59 38.02
C ALA A 16 -8.81 -12.88 37.58
N ARG A 17 -9.70 -13.22 38.51
CA ARG A 17 -11.15 -13.41 38.21
C ARG A 17 -11.89 -12.11 37.88
N LYS A 18 -11.44 -10.96 38.40
CA LYS A 18 -12.00 -9.67 38.06
C LYS A 18 -11.56 -9.19 36.68
N ILE A 19 -10.31 -9.43 36.31
CA ILE A 19 -9.75 -9.10 34.97
C ILE A 19 -10.40 -9.98 33.88
N LEU A 20 -10.60 -11.29 34.15
CA LEU A 20 -11.28 -12.20 33.21
C LEU A 20 -12.77 -11.85 33.01
N LYS A 21 -13.46 -11.33 34.04
CA LYS A 21 -14.85 -10.89 33.91
C LYS A 21 -15.00 -9.53 33.20
N SER A 22 -14.01 -8.63 33.30
CA SER A 22 -14.03 -7.35 32.56
C SER A 22 -13.75 -7.53 31.08
N ASN A 23 -12.89 -8.45 30.69
CA ASN A 23 -12.56 -8.72 29.28
C ASN A 23 -13.65 -9.46 28.51
N THR A 24 -14.46 -10.31 29.17
CA THR A 24 -15.59 -11.01 28.53
C THR A 24 -16.79 -10.11 28.28
N VAL A 25 -16.98 -9.03 29.06
CA VAL A 25 -18.08 -8.08 28.84
C VAL A 25 -17.72 -7.02 27.77
N SER A 26 -16.44 -6.71 27.59
CA SER A 26 -15.98 -5.79 26.54
C SER A 26 -15.96 -6.46 25.15
N ALA A 27 -15.58 -7.74 25.06
CA ALA A 27 -15.58 -8.48 23.81
C ALA A 27 -16.99 -8.76 23.25
N ALA A 28 -17.99 -8.94 24.13
CA ALA A 28 -19.37 -9.18 23.71
C ALA A 28 -20.11 -7.91 23.23
N ARG A 29 -19.65 -6.70 23.58
CA ARG A 29 -20.26 -5.44 23.13
C ARG A 29 -19.68 -4.88 21.83
N SER A 30 -18.49 -5.29 21.39
CA SER A 30 -17.90 -4.85 20.13
C SER A 30 -18.31 -5.70 18.92
N PHE A 31 -18.87 -6.92 19.14
CA PHE A 31 -19.30 -7.82 18.05
C PHE A 31 -20.74 -7.56 17.57
N GLN A 32 -21.47 -6.64 18.18
CA GLN A 32 -22.89 -6.39 17.85
C GLN A 32 -23.15 -5.12 17.04
N LYS A 33 -22.13 -4.47 16.47
CA LYS A 33 -22.27 -3.24 15.66
C LYS A 33 -21.57 -3.24 14.30
N SER A 34 -21.33 -4.39 13.69
CA SER A 34 -20.95 -4.48 12.28
C SER A 34 -21.82 -5.51 11.54
N THR A 35 -23.11 -5.28 11.54
CA THR A 35 -24.03 -5.96 10.63
C THR A 35 -24.08 -5.16 9.33
N PHE A 36 -23.54 -5.73 8.27
CA PHE A 36 -23.85 -5.36 6.89
C PHE A 36 -25.36 -5.45 6.69
N PRO A 37 -26.00 -4.48 6.04
CA PRO A 37 -27.40 -4.61 5.67
C PRO A 37 -27.49 -5.62 4.50
N ALA A 38 -27.94 -6.83 4.79
CA ALA A 38 -28.43 -7.76 3.79
C ALA A 38 -29.80 -7.26 3.32
N ILE A 39 -29.89 -6.74 2.12
CA ILE A 39 -31.16 -6.48 1.45
C ILE A 39 -31.53 -7.78 0.72
N PHE A 40 -32.32 -8.63 1.37
CA PHE A 40 -33.13 -9.66 0.72
C PHE A 40 -34.54 -9.10 0.59
N ASP A 41 -34.93 -8.86 -0.65
CA ASP A 41 -36.32 -8.61 -1.04
C ASP A 41 -36.88 -9.93 -1.58
N THR A 42 -37.75 -10.58 -0.78
CA THR A 42 -38.56 -11.70 -1.25
C THR A 42 -39.97 -11.16 -1.47
N GLY A 43 -40.28 -10.91 -2.73
CA GLY A 43 -41.66 -10.66 -3.13
C GLY A 43 -42.52 -11.90 -3.04
N SER A 44 -43.62 -11.83 -2.35
CA SER A 44 -44.80 -12.66 -2.61
C SER A 44 -46.06 -11.84 -2.47
N SER A 45 -46.88 -11.96 -3.47
CA SER A 45 -48.19 -11.39 -3.70
C SER A 45 -49.21 -11.70 -2.60
N GLU A 46 -50.12 -10.80 -2.27
CA GLU A 46 -51.55 -10.86 -2.54
C GLU A 46 -52.36 -9.80 -1.78
N ARG A 47 -53.18 -9.08 -2.57
CA ARG A 47 -54.54 -8.57 -2.41
C ARG A 47 -55.03 -7.77 -1.21
N SER A 48 -55.47 -6.59 -1.58
CA SER A 48 -56.74 -5.92 -1.31
C SER A 48 -57.05 -5.31 0.05
N SER A 49 -57.40 -4.08 -0.08
CA SER A 49 -58.53 -3.28 0.43
C SER A 49 -58.20 -2.09 1.36
N SER A 50 -58.44 -0.96 0.75
CA SER A 50 -59.15 0.27 1.25
C SER A 50 -58.76 0.96 2.56
N THR A 51 -58.61 2.27 2.33
CA THR A 51 -58.92 3.41 3.23
C THR A 51 -57.93 3.82 4.29
N GLY A 52 -57.47 5.07 4.15
CA GLY A 52 -56.89 5.83 5.27
C GLY A 52 -55.79 6.81 4.87
N LEU A 53 -56.16 7.99 4.46
CA LEU A 53 -55.27 9.17 4.30
C LEU A 53 -54.51 9.46 5.58
N LEU A 54 -53.21 9.38 5.58
CA LEU A 54 -52.34 10.19 6.44
C LEU A 54 -51.00 10.41 5.72
N ASN A 55 -50.72 11.67 5.47
CA ASN A 55 -49.49 12.20 4.89
C ASN A 55 -48.22 11.64 5.60
N ARG A 56 -47.42 10.88 4.88
CA ARG A 56 -46.02 10.63 5.22
C ARG A 56 -45.14 11.21 4.11
N PRO A 57 -44.07 11.95 4.39
CA PRO A 57 -43.18 12.47 3.36
C PRO A 57 -42.48 11.29 2.63
N SER A 58 -42.55 11.35 1.32
CA SER A 58 -42.02 10.34 0.40
C SER A 58 -40.50 10.19 0.56
N ILE A 59 -40.05 8.96 0.82
CA ILE A 59 -38.65 8.53 0.78
C ILE A 59 -38.24 8.36 -0.73
N ALA A 60 -38.35 9.42 -1.50
CA ALA A 60 -38.04 9.42 -2.93
C ALA A 60 -36.81 10.28 -3.30
N HIS A 61 -35.94 10.62 -2.33
CA HIS A 61 -34.80 11.52 -2.59
C HIS A 61 -33.42 10.98 -2.17
N TYR A 62 -33.24 9.65 -2.07
CA TYR A 62 -31.92 9.08 -1.72
C TYR A 62 -31.25 8.27 -2.83
N HIS A 63 -31.72 8.34 -4.08
CA HIS A 63 -31.13 7.61 -5.20
C HIS A 63 -30.55 8.46 -6.33
N SER A 64 -30.17 9.71 -6.09
CA SER A 64 -29.68 10.59 -7.16
C SER A 64 -28.22 11.07 -7.02
N HIS A 65 -27.40 10.43 -6.18
CA HIS A 65 -25.96 10.70 -6.13
C HIS A 65 -25.10 9.46 -6.44
N LEU A 66 -25.54 8.62 -7.35
CA LEU A 66 -24.58 7.88 -8.17
C LEU A 66 -24.01 8.93 -9.13
N ALA A 67 -22.78 9.38 -8.85
CA ALA A 67 -22.04 10.24 -9.76
C ALA A 67 -22.15 9.64 -11.16
N ARG A 68 -22.63 10.45 -12.13
CA ARG A 68 -22.55 10.08 -13.54
C ARG A 68 -21.10 9.74 -13.80
N PRO A 69 -20.79 8.69 -14.59
CA PRO A 69 -19.42 8.45 -15.04
C PRO A 69 -18.91 9.79 -15.56
N GLN A 70 -17.83 10.31 -14.98
CA GLN A 70 -17.18 11.48 -15.53
C GLN A 70 -16.71 11.06 -16.91
N ASP A 71 -17.23 11.71 -17.93
CA ASP A 71 -16.85 11.49 -19.31
C ASP A 71 -15.44 12.09 -19.45
N HIS A 72 -14.40 11.27 -19.21
CA HIS A 72 -13.00 11.68 -19.33
C HIS A 72 -12.59 11.97 -20.77
N GLY A 73 -13.53 11.97 -21.71
CA GLY A 73 -13.29 12.24 -23.12
C GLY A 73 -12.50 11.15 -23.85
N LEU A 74 -12.10 10.09 -23.15
CA LEU A 74 -11.35 8.96 -23.70
C LEU A 74 -12.32 8.01 -24.41
N ILE A 75 -12.31 8.01 -25.74
CA ILE A 75 -13.02 7.01 -26.55
C ILE A 75 -12.18 5.73 -26.49
N PRO A 76 -12.69 4.62 -25.90
CA PRO A 76 -11.96 3.36 -25.86
C PRO A 76 -11.56 2.92 -27.27
N SER A 77 -10.30 2.60 -27.46
CA SER A 77 -9.80 2.02 -28.71
C SER A 77 -10.52 0.69 -29.02
N PRO A 78 -10.55 0.22 -30.27
CA PRO A 78 -11.10 -1.09 -30.60
C PRO A 78 -10.51 -2.22 -29.74
N ALA A 79 -9.23 -2.16 -29.44
CA ALA A 79 -8.53 -3.13 -28.59
C ALA A 79 -9.00 -3.08 -27.11
N GLU A 80 -9.40 -1.91 -26.62
CA GLU A 80 -9.96 -1.76 -25.27
C GLU A 80 -11.38 -2.31 -25.14
N ARG A 81 -12.07 -2.55 -26.24
CA ARG A 81 -13.41 -3.17 -26.29
C ARG A 81 -13.36 -4.70 -26.28
N ASP A 82 -12.19 -5.31 -26.52
CA ASP A 82 -12.04 -6.75 -26.48
C ASP A 82 -12.32 -7.30 -25.08
N THR A 83 -12.83 -8.53 -25.05
CA THR A 83 -12.91 -9.30 -23.81
C THR A 83 -11.52 -9.76 -23.43
N ILE A 84 -11.08 -9.37 -22.26
CA ILE A 84 -9.77 -9.73 -21.74
C ILE A 84 -9.85 -10.91 -20.77
N PHE A 85 -8.79 -11.71 -20.73
CA PHE A 85 -8.66 -12.81 -19.78
C PHE A 85 -7.22 -12.94 -19.30
N ALA A 86 -7.05 -13.38 -18.06
CA ALA A 86 -5.74 -13.67 -17.50
C ALA A 86 -5.82 -14.59 -16.28
N LEU A 87 -4.67 -15.22 -15.97
CA LEU A 87 -4.45 -15.87 -14.68
C LEU A 87 -4.33 -14.80 -13.60
N SER A 88 -5.26 -14.79 -12.64
CA SER A 88 -5.30 -13.82 -11.52
C SER A 88 -4.63 -14.32 -10.24
N SER A 89 -4.46 -15.65 -10.08
CA SER A 89 -3.67 -16.23 -9.00
C SER A 89 -2.17 -16.20 -9.33
N PRO A 90 -1.27 -16.18 -8.33
CA PRO A 90 0.16 -16.24 -8.58
C PRO A 90 0.54 -17.47 -9.42
N PRO A 91 1.54 -17.38 -10.32
CA PRO A 91 2.01 -18.53 -11.06
C PRO A 91 2.71 -19.53 -10.14
N GLY A 92 2.50 -20.81 -10.36
CA GLY A 92 3.14 -21.88 -9.58
C GLY A 92 2.24 -23.09 -9.36
N LYS A 93 2.72 -24.06 -8.59
CA LYS A 93 1.94 -25.22 -8.19
C LYS A 93 1.11 -24.86 -6.94
N GLY A 94 -0.19 -25.00 -7.04
CA GLY A 94 -1.13 -24.79 -5.96
C GLY A 94 -2.34 -25.70 -6.10
N ALA A 95 -3.26 -25.65 -5.15
CA ALA A 95 -4.50 -26.40 -5.23
C ALA A 95 -5.49 -25.76 -6.22
N VAL A 96 -5.57 -24.43 -6.22
CA VAL A 96 -6.53 -23.65 -7.01
C VAL A 96 -5.84 -22.55 -7.80
N ALA A 97 -6.22 -22.41 -9.07
CA ALA A 97 -5.90 -21.28 -9.91
C ALA A 97 -7.19 -20.55 -10.31
N VAL A 98 -7.12 -19.23 -10.45
CA VAL A 98 -8.24 -18.40 -10.88
C VAL A 98 -7.90 -17.74 -12.21
N ILE A 99 -8.70 -18.00 -13.24
CA ILE A 99 -8.67 -17.21 -14.48
C ILE A 99 -9.85 -16.24 -14.44
N ARG A 100 -9.55 -14.96 -14.63
CA ARG A 100 -10.54 -13.89 -14.73
C ARG A 100 -10.74 -13.52 -16.19
N ILE A 101 -12.00 -13.30 -16.58
CA ILE A 101 -12.44 -12.89 -17.90
C ILE A 101 -13.34 -11.67 -17.72
N SER A 102 -13.14 -10.60 -18.47
CA SER A 102 -13.94 -9.37 -18.38
C SER A 102 -14.20 -8.80 -19.77
N GLY A 103 -15.44 -8.39 -20.02
CA GLY A 103 -15.85 -7.79 -21.28
C GLY A 103 -17.15 -8.36 -21.82
N THR A 104 -17.57 -7.86 -22.98
CA THR A 104 -18.89 -8.10 -23.60
C THR A 104 -19.16 -9.57 -23.91
N ARG A 105 -18.12 -10.38 -24.15
CA ARG A 105 -18.25 -11.80 -24.46
C ARG A 105 -18.23 -12.73 -23.24
N SER A 106 -18.05 -12.21 -22.03
CA SER A 106 -17.99 -13.03 -20.81
C SER A 106 -19.23 -13.91 -20.63
N ARG A 107 -20.42 -13.40 -21.02
CA ARG A 107 -21.66 -14.16 -21.00
C ARG A 107 -21.69 -15.30 -22.03
N GLU A 108 -21.21 -15.05 -23.24
CA GLU A 108 -21.12 -16.05 -24.31
C GLU A 108 -20.14 -17.17 -23.90
N LEU A 109 -18.98 -16.78 -23.37
CA LEU A 109 -17.96 -17.71 -22.90
C LEU A 109 -18.45 -18.59 -21.75
N TYR A 110 -19.30 -18.07 -20.86
CA TYR A 110 -19.93 -18.86 -19.82
C TYR A 110 -20.66 -20.08 -20.40
N PHE A 111 -21.49 -19.89 -21.42
CA PHE A 111 -22.25 -21.00 -22.04
C PHE A 111 -21.39 -21.87 -22.96
N LYS A 112 -20.38 -21.32 -23.60
CA LYS A 112 -19.48 -22.09 -24.47
C LYS A 112 -18.55 -23.03 -23.72
N LEU A 113 -17.99 -22.57 -22.60
CA LEU A 113 -16.94 -23.28 -21.87
C LEU A 113 -17.46 -24.17 -20.75
N LEU A 114 -18.66 -23.92 -20.24
CA LEU A 114 -19.13 -24.57 -19.02
C LEU A 114 -20.26 -25.56 -19.27
N ARG A 115 -20.14 -26.74 -18.67
CA ARG A 115 -21.20 -27.77 -18.69
C ARG A 115 -21.63 -28.08 -17.24
N PRO A 116 -22.94 -28.26 -16.96
CA PRO A 116 -23.42 -28.62 -15.64
C PRO A 116 -22.93 -30.02 -15.23
N THR A 117 -22.62 -30.19 -13.94
CA THR A 117 -22.25 -31.52 -13.40
C THR A 117 -23.47 -32.28 -12.86
N THR A 118 -24.49 -31.58 -12.38
CA THR A 118 -25.60 -32.18 -11.63
C THR A 118 -26.98 -31.73 -12.08
N ALA A 119 -27.09 -30.62 -12.81
CA ALA A 119 -28.39 -30.10 -13.28
C ALA A 119 -28.64 -30.43 -14.76
N PRO A 120 -29.89 -30.62 -15.19
CA PRO A 120 -30.24 -30.69 -16.60
C PRO A 120 -29.76 -29.43 -17.34
N ALA A 121 -29.33 -29.58 -18.58
CA ALA A 121 -28.75 -28.47 -19.36
C ALA A 121 -29.68 -27.24 -19.48
N HIS A 122 -31.01 -27.46 -19.47
CA HIS A 122 -32.00 -26.37 -19.56
C HIS A 122 -32.12 -25.55 -18.23
N GLU A 123 -31.69 -26.08 -17.10
CA GLU A 123 -31.67 -25.36 -15.81
C GLU A 123 -30.33 -24.66 -15.53
N TYR A 124 -29.33 -24.85 -16.40
CA TYR A 124 -28.00 -24.28 -16.23
C TYR A 124 -27.95 -22.83 -16.71
N GLY A 125 -28.74 -21.97 -16.05
CA GLY A 125 -28.72 -20.53 -16.28
C GLY A 125 -27.64 -19.82 -15.46
N ILE A 126 -27.23 -18.63 -15.93
CA ILE A 126 -26.36 -17.73 -15.17
C ILE A 126 -27.12 -17.26 -13.91
N GLN A 127 -26.55 -17.54 -12.75
CA GLN A 127 -26.98 -16.94 -11.49
C GLN A 127 -25.85 -16.03 -11.01
N PRO A 128 -25.94 -14.73 -11.22
CA PRO A 128 -24.87 -13.82 -10.83
C PRO A 128 -24.54 -13.93 -9.34
N TRP A 129 -23.25 -13.80 -9.01
CA TRP A 129 -22.72 -13.83 -7.64
C TRP A 129 -22.85 -15.21 -6.93
N LYS A 130 -23.21 -16.25 -7.66
CA LYS A 130 -23.26 -17.61 -7.12
C LYS A 130 -22.17 -18.46 -7.75
N LEU A 131 -21.35 -19.06 -6.90
CA LEU A 131 -20.33 -20.03 -7.28
C LEU A 131 -21.03 -21.35 -7.64
N LYS A 132 -20.76 -21.89 -8.82
CA LYS A 132 -21.34 -23.13 -9.31
C LYS A 132 -20.26 -24.12 -9.72
N ARG A 133 -20.43 -25.39 -9.36
CA ARG A 133 -19.59 -26.48 -9.86
C ARG A 133 -19.98 -26.78 -11.32
N CYS A 134 -18.98 -26.92 -12.16
CA CYS A 134 -19.14 -27.14 -13.59
C CYS A 134 -17.96 -27.91 -14.16
N ARG A 135 -18.15 -28.55 -15.30
CA ARG A 135 -17.06 -29.05 -16.13
C ARG A 135 -16.65 -27.98 -17.10
N LEU A 136 -15.37 -27.69 -17.15
CA LEU A 136 -14.76 -26.79 -18.11
C LEU A 136 -14.39 -27.60 -19.35
N VAL A 137 -14.87 -27.21 -20.52
CA VAL A 137 -14.69 -27.94 -21.77
C VAL A 137 -14.05 -27.09 -22.85
N ASP A 138 -13.35 -27.72 -23.77
CA ASP A 138 -12.94 -27.11 -25.04
C ASP A 138 -14.16 -27.12 -25.99
N PRO A 139 -14.69 -25.96 -26.42
CA PRO A 139 -15.89 -25.90 -27.25
C PRO A 139 -15.67 -26.44 -28.68
N GLY A 140 -14.43 -26.63 -29.10
CA GLY A 140 -14.10 -27.19 -30.43
C GLY A 140 -14.08 -28.71 -30.44
N THR A 141 -13.66 -29.35 -29.34
CA THR A 141 -13.51 -30.80 -29.24
C THR A 141 -14.44 -31.45 -28.24
N GLU A 142 -15.16 -30.67 -27.43
CA GLU A 142 -15.97 -31.11 -26.27
C GLU A 142 -15.14 -31.87 -25.22
N GLU A 143 -13.82 -31.82 -25.28
CA GLU A 143 -12.91 -32.42 -24.30
C GLU A 143 -13.06 -31.72 -22.95
N ILE A 144 -13.14 -32.49 -21.87
CA ILE A 144 -13.17 -31.97 -20.50
C ILE A 144 -11.74 -31.54 -20.12
N LEU A 145 -11.55 -30.23 -19.89
CA LEU A 145 -10.28 -29.64 -19.46
C LEU A 145 -10.09 -29.75 -17.94
N ASP A 146 -11.18 -29.55 -17.19
CA ASP A 146 -11.14 -29.62 -15.72
C ASP A 146 -12.56 -29.71 -15.10
N ASP A 147 -12.63 -30.14 -13.83
CA ASP A 147 -13.81 -29.99 -12.98
C ASP A 147 -13.63 -28.77 -12.10
N ALA A 148 -14.35 -27.71 -12.38
CA ALA A 148 -14.08 -26.36 -11.90
C ALA A 148 -15.27 -25.76 -11.14
N LEU A 149 -15.02 -24.64 -10.48
CA LEU A 149 -16.07 -23.75 -9.97
C LEU A 149 -16.07 -22.47 -10.81
N ALA A 150 -17.25 -21.96 -11.14
CA ALA A 150 -17.38 -20.71 -11.90
C ALA A 150 -18.32 -19.74 -11.20
N VAL A 151 -17.98 -18.46 -11.24
CA VAL A 151 -18.83 -17.37 -10.76
C VAL A 151 -18.92 -16.28 -11.83
N PHE A 152 -20.14 -15.80 -12.07
CA PHE A 152 -20.40 -14.72 -13.02
C PHE A 152 -20.81 -13.44 -12.27
N PHE A 153 -20.18 -12.33 -12.61
CA PHE A 153 -20.46 -11.00 -12.07
C PHE A 153 -21.11 -10.17 -13.18
N ARG A 154 -22.36 -9.79 -12.96
CA ARG A 154 -23.12 -9.02 -13.95
C ARG A 154 -22.79 -7.53 -13.84
N SER A 155 -22.55 -6.91 -14.99
CA SER A 155 -22.45 -5.45 -15.14
C SER A 155 -23.65 -4.72 -14.51
N PRO A 156 -23.46 -3.54 -13.85
CA PRO A 156 -22.18 -2.89 -13.52
C PRO A 156 -21.55 -3.35 -12.21
N ARG A 157 -22.10 -4.37 -11.54
CA ARG A 157 -21.67 -4.85 -10.22
C ARG A 157 -20.52 -5.87 -10.32
N SER A 158 -19.49 -5.58 -11.12
CA SER A 158 -18.23 -6.33 -11.21
C SER A 158 -17.06 -5.43 -10.88
N PHE A 159 -15.84 -5.95 -10.80
CA PHE A 159 -14.66 -5.14 -10.53
C PHE A 159 -14.39 -4.12 -11.64
N THR A 160 -14.51 -4.52 -12.91
CA THR A 160 -14.30 -3.67 -14.09
C THR A 160 -15.55 -2.90 -14.53
N THR A 161 -16.68 -3.08 -13.85
CA THR A 161 -18.02 -2.66 -14.25
C THR A 161 -18.58 -3.37 -15.50
N GLU A 162 -17.81 -4.23 -16.14
CA GLU A 162 -18.24 -5.08 -17.26
C GLU A 162 -18.80 -6.41 -16.78
N ASP A 163 -19.46 -7.18 -17.65
CA ASP A 163 -19.74 -8.59 -17.36
C ASP A 163 -18.42 -9.32 -17.18
N SER A 164 -18.28 -10.04 -16.05
CA SER A 164 -17.05 -10.74 -15.70
C SER A 164 -17.33 -12.18 -15.29
N LEU A 165 -16.40 -13.08 -15.63
CA LEU A 165 -16.44 -14.49 -15.30
C LEU A 165 -15.14 -14.90 -14.62
N GLU A 166 -15.21 -15.54 -13.49
CA GLU A 166 -14.06 -16.17 -12.83
C GLU A 166 -14.21 -17.68 -12.86
N LEU A 167 -13.12 -18.34 -13.29
CA LEU A 167 -12.97 -19.78 -13.35
C LEU A 167 -11.98 -20.21 -12.28
N HIS A 168 -12.45 -20.93 -11.28
CA HIS A 168 -11.64 -21.52 -10.21
C HIS A 168 -11.38 -22.98 -10.55
N MET A 169 -10.15 -23.30 -10.91
CA MET A 169 -9.75 -24.60 -11.46
C MET A 169 -8.48 -25.14 -10.77
N HIS A 170 -8.11 -26.38 -11.06
CA HIS A 170 -6.87 -26.94 -10.52
C HIS A 170 -5.64 -26.20 -11.04
N SER A 171 -4.70 -25.86 -10.12
CA SER A 171 -3.49 -25.10 -10.45
C SER A 171 -2.37 -25.99 -10.99
N SER A 172 -2.61 -26.63 -12.14
CA SER A 172 -1.56 -27.30 -12.91
C SER A 172 -1.21 -26.52 -14.15
N ARG A 173 0.04 -26.53 -14.57
CA ARG A 173 0.48 -25.86 -15.81
C ARG A 173 -0.31 -26.36 -17.03
N ALA A 174 -0.62 -27.66 -17.08
CA ALA A 174 -1.34 -28.27 -18.19
C ALA A 174 -2.77 -27.69 -18.29
N VAL A 175 -3.51 -27.67 -17.17
CA VAL A 175 -4.88 -27.13 -17.12
C VAL A 175 -4.88 -25.64 -17.45
N ILE A 176 -4.03 -24.84 -16.80
CA ILE A 176 -3.93 -23.41 -17.04
C ILE A 176 -3.62 -23.13 -18.53
N SER A 177 -2.62 -23.79 -19.10
CA SER A 177 -2.23 -23.58 -20.50
C SER A 177 -3.33 -24.01 -21.48
N ALA A 178 -4.06 -25.11 -21.20
CA ALA A 178 -5.17 -25.58 -22.03
C ALA A 178 -6.30 -24.54 -22.02
N VAL A 179 -6.69 -24.01 -20.85
CA VAL A 179 -7.76 -23.03 -20.75
C VAL A 179 -7.36 -21.71 -21.40
N LEU A 180 -6.14 -21.20 -21.17
CA LEU A 180 -5.67 -19.98 -21.82
C LEU A 180 -5.62 -20.13 -23.35
N ARG A 181 -5.21 -21.27 -23.86
CA ARG A 181 -5.22 -21.58 -25.30
C ARG A 181 -6.65 -21.56 -25.86
N VAL A 182 -7.60 -22.20 -25.18
CA VAL A 182 -9.02 -22.22 -25.61
C VAL A 182 -9.59 -20.81 -25.62
N LEU A 183 -9.27 -19.98 -24.64
CA LEU A 183 -9.71 -18.58 -24.58
C LEU A 183 -9.08 -17.73 -25.68
N SER A 184 -7.79 -17.95 -26.00
CA SER A 184 -7.05 -17.14 -27.00
C SER A 184 -7.55 -17.32 -28.45
N VAL A 185 -8.20 -18.44 -28.75
CA VAL A 185 -8.79 -18.68 -30.09
C VAL A 185 -10.23 -18.19 -30.19
N GLN A 186 -10.83 -17.71 -29.11
CA GLN A 186 -12.19 -17.15 -29.16
C GLN A 186 -12.17 -15.77 -29.82
N PRO A 187 -13.05 -15.50 -30.78
CA PRO A 187 -13.09 -14.19 -31.45
C PRO A 187 -13.35 -13.06 -30.48
N GLY A 188 -12.63 -11.94 -30.61
CA GLY A 188 -12.75 -10.76 -29.75
C GLY A 188 -12.34 -11.01 -28.29
N CYS A 189 -11.47 -12.00 -28.07
CA CYS A 189 -10.85 -12.29 -26.78
C CYS A 189 -9.34 -12.22 -26.91
N ARG A 190 -8.68 -11.62 -25.94
CA ARG A 190 -7.22 -11.53 -25.86
C ARG A 190 -6.70 -11.62 -24.44
N LEU A 191 -5.42 -11.92 -24.28
CA LEU A 191 -4.75 -11.82 -23.00
C LEU A 191 -4.77 -10.37 -22.51
N ALA A 192 -5.01 -10.20 -21.21
CA ALA A 192 -4.94 -8.92 -20.55
C ALA A 192 -3.48 -8.46 -20.42
N GLU A 193 -3.28 -7.17 -20.54
CA GLU A 193 -2.03 -6.50 -20.18
C GLU A 193 -1.88 -6.38 -18.65
N PRO A 194 -0.66 -6.13 -18.14
CA PRO A 194 -0.46 -5.85 -16.72
C PRO A 194 -1.36 -4.70 -16.25
N GLY A 195 -2.11 -4.92 -15.15
CA GLY A 195 -3.00 -3.90 -14.58
C GLY A 195 -4.26 -3.56 -15.36
N GLU A 196 -4.54 -4.24 -16.48
CA GLU A 196 -5.64 -3.83 -17.37
C GLU A 196 -7.04 -3.92 -16.73
N PHE A 197 -7.30 -4.90 -15.88
CA PHE A 197 -8.57 -4.96 -15.14
C PHE A 197 -8.76 -3.75 -14.24
N THR A 198 -7.70 -3.32 -13.55
CA THR A 198 -7.71 -2.13 -12.69
C THR A 198 -7.82 -0.85 -13.51
N ARG A 199 -7.15 -0.77 -14.66
CA ARG A 199 -7.28 0.33 -15.61
C ARG A 199 -8.74 0.50 -16.10
N ARG A 200 -9.41 -0.60 -16.45
CA ARG A 200 -10.84 -0.57 -16.84
C ARG A 200 -11.74 -0.10 -15.70
N ALA A 201 -11.46 -0.55 -14.46
CA ALA A 201 -12.20 -0.09 -13.29
C ALA A 201 -12.01 1.43 -13.04
N LEU A 202 -10.80 1.96 -13.26
CA LEU A 202 -10.49 3.38 -13.17
C LEU A 202 -11.22 4.18 -14.27
N LEU A 203 -11.09 3.77 -15.54
CA LEU A 203 -11.74 4.44 -16.67
C LEU A 203 -13.28 4.41 -16.56
N ALA A 204 -13.83 3.36 -15.96
CA ALA A 204 -15.26 3.28 -15.66
C ALA A 204 -15.69 4.10 -14.42
N GLY A 205 -14.78 4.82 -13.77
CA GLY A 205 -15.07 5.63 -12.58
C GLY A 205 -15.44 4.83 -11.33
N ARG A 206 -15.17 3.52 -11.32
CA ARG A 206 -15.44 2.67 -10.15
C ARG A 206 -14.45 2.91 -9.01
N ILE A 207 -13.22 3.16 -9.37
CA ILE A 207 -12.13 3.53 -8.46
C ILE A 207 -11.42 4.76 -9.02
N ASP A 208 -10.77 5.51 -8.17
CA ASP A 208 -9.88 6.61 -8.57
C ASP A 208 -8.40 6.17 -8.59
N LEU A 209 -7.51 7.08 -9.01
CA LEU A 209 -6.10 6.79 -9.16
C LEU A 209 -5.44 6.43 -7.82
N THR A 210 -5.82 7.11 -6.73
CA THR A 210 -5.26 6.82 -5.40
C THR A 210 -5.73 5.46 -4.89
N GLN A 211 -6.98 5.08 -5.17
CA GLN A 211 -7.51 3.75 -4.84
C GLN A 211 -6.82 2.63 -5.64
N ALA A 212 -6.51 2.89 -6.93
CA ALA A 212 -5.73 1.96 -7.74
C ALA A 212 -4.33 1.77 -7.16
N GLU A 213 -3.65 2.85 -6.75
CA GLU A 213 -2.35 2.80 -6.05
C GLU A 213 -2.47 2.02 -4.73
N GLY A 214 -3.50 2.30 -3.92
CA GLY A 214 -3.75 1.58 -2.67
C GLY A 214 -4.01 0.09 -2.87
N LEU A 215 -4.68 -0.29 -3.95
CA LEU A 215 -4.89 -1.70 -4.31
C LEU A 215 -3.56 -2.40 -4.67
N ALA A 216 -2.69 -1.73 -5.43
CA ALA A 216 -1.36 -2.24 -5.73
C ALA A 216 -0.51 -2.42 -4.46
N ASP A 217 -0.54 -1.41 -3.58
CA ASP A 217 0.18 -1.46 -2.31
C ASP A 217 -0.36 -2.56 -1.39
N LEU A 218 -1.69 -2.78 -1.36
CA LEU A 218 -2.31 -3.86 -0.58
C LEU A 218 -1.87 -5.25 -1.04
N ILE A 219 -1.74 -5.44 -2.35
CA ILE A 219 -1.27 -6.69 -2.93
C ILE A 219 0.20 -6.96 -2.59
N ASN A 220 1.00 -5.90 -2.53
CA ASN A 220 2.44 -5.98 -2.26
C ASN A 220 2.79 -5.79 -0.77
N ALA A 221 1.80 -5.61 0.10
CA ALA A 221 2.03 -5.42 1.52
C ALA A 221 2.65 -6.67 2.17
N GLU A 222 3.79 -6.49 2.81
CA GLU A 222 4.55 -7.53 3.51
C GLU A 222 4.38 -7.44 5.03
N THR A 223 3.98 -6.29 5.56
CA THR A 223 3.76 -6.07 6.99
C THR A 223 2.33 -5.65 7.31
N GLU A 224 1.93 -5.81 8.57
CA GLU A 224 0.59 -5.42 9.03
C GLU A 224 0.37 -3.90 8.94
N VAL A 225 1.41 -3.10 9.14
CA VAL A 225 1.35 -1.64 8.99
C VAL A 225 1.09 -1.26 7.53
N GLN A 226 1.83 -1.88 6.59
CA GLN A 226 1.60 -1.68 5.15
C GLN A 226 0.18 -2.12 4.76
N ARG A 227 -0.26 -3.30 5.19
CA ARG A 227 -1.60 -3.81 4.88
C ARG A 227 -2.69 -2.85 5.35
N LYS A 228 -2.61 -2.36 6.60
CA LYS A 228 -3.59 -1.42 7.15
C LYS A 228 -3.59 -0.10 6.39
N GLY A 229 -2.42 0.49 6.12
CA GLY A 229 -2.29 1.73 5.37
C GLY A 229 -2.85 1.60 3.95
N ALA A 230 -2.44 0.56 3.22
CA ALA A 230 -2.90 0.29 1.87
C ALA A 230 -4.41 0.03 1.78
N MET A 231 -4.98 -0.69 2.75
CA MET A 231 -6.42 -0.95 2.79
C MET A 231 -7.23 0.34 2.91
N ARG A 232 -6.82 1.27 3.76
CA ARG A 232 -7.50 2.56 3.93
C ARG A 232 -7.40 3.44 2.69
N VAL A 233 -6.26 3.42 2.00
CA VAL A 233 -6.10 4.12 0.72
C VAL A 233 -7.04 3.51 -0.33
N ALA A 234 -7.10 2.19 -0.43
CA ALA A 234 -8.00 1.47 -1.32
C ALA A 234 -9.50 1.72 -1.00
N GLU A 235 -9.85 1.99 0.26
CA GLU A 235 -11.20 2.41 0.69
C GLU A 235 -11.52 3.89 0.39
N GLY A 236 -10.58 4.63 -0.22
CA GLY A 236 -10.77 6.02 -0.66
C GLY A 236 -10.55 7.08 0.43
N ASN A 237 -9.87 6.77 1.53
CA ASN A 237 -9.55 7.78 2.55
C ASN A 237 -8.68 8.90 2.00
N SER A 238 -7.64 8.57 1.24
CA SER A 238 -6.76 9.56 0.62
C SER A 238 -7.51 10.45 -0.37
N ARG A 239 -8.37 9.87 -1.23
CA ARG A 239 -9.23 10.63 -2.13
C ARG A 239 -10.03 11.70 -1.39
N ARG A 240 -10.77 11.31 -0.34
CA ARG A 240 -11.60 12.25 0.44
C ARG A 240 -10.80 13.42 1.00
N ARG A 241 -9.59 13.17 1.48
CA ARG A 241 -8.70 14.20 2.02
C ARG A 241 -8.19 15.13 0.92
N PHE A 242 -7.73 14.59 -0.21
CA PHE A 242 -7.31 15.42 -1.36
C PHE A 242 -8.46 16.23 -1.95
N GLU A 243 -9.66 15.65 -2.08
CA GLU A 243 -10.85 16.36 -2.54
C GLU A 243 -11.26 17.47 -1.56
N SER A 244 -11.14 17.25 -0.25
CA SER A 244 -11.39 18.30 0.74
C SER A 244 -10.47 19.50 0.54
N ILE A 245 -9.16 19.27 0.38
CA ILE A 245 -8.19 20.35 0.13
C ILE A 245 -8.51 21.04 -1.21
N ARG A 246 -8.78 20.27 -2.27
CA ARG A 246 -9.14 20.81 -3.58
C ARG A 246 -10.39 21.70 -3.53
N ASN A 247 -11.41 21.27 -2.80
CA ASN A 247 -12.65 22.04 -2.63
C ASN A 247 -12.41 23.35 -1.89
N GLU A 248 -11.52 23.39 -0.90
CA GLU A 248 -11.14 24.64 -0.26
C GLU A 248 -10.41 25.59 -1.23
N ILE A 249 -9.51 25.08 -2.09
CA ILE A 249 -8.88 25.88 -3.14
C ILE A 249 -9.92 26.41 -4.12
N ILE A 250 -10.92 25.60 -4.52
CA ILE A 250 -12.01 26.03 -5.39
C ILE A 250 -12.85 27.12 -4.72
N ARG A 251 -13.09 27.05 -3.39
CA ARG A 251 -13.76 28.11 -2.65
C ARG A 251 -12.97 29.42 -2.67
N CYS A 252 -11.66 29.36 -2.45
CA CYS A 252 -10.79 30.56 -2.58
C CYS A 252 -10.90 31.16 -3.98
N ARG A 253 -10.85 30.32 -5.03
CA ARG A 253 -11.03 30.75 -6.40
C ARG A 253 -12.40 31.42 -6.62
N THR A 254 -13.48 30.84 -6.10
CA THR A 254 -14.83 31.40 -6.22
C THR A 254 -14.92 32.77 -5.52
N LEU A 255 -14.26 32.96 -4.38
CA LEU A 255 -14.15 34.26 -3.73
C LEU A 255 -13.42 35.28 -4.62
N ALA A 256 -12.30 34.88 -5.23
CA ALA A 256 -11.55 35.74 -6.14
C ALA A 256 -12.39 36.11 -7.39
N GLU A 257 -13.09 35.16 -8.01
CA GLU A 257 -13.99 35.39 -9.14
C GLU A 257 -15.15 36.32 -8.74
N ALA A 258 -15.75 36.14 -7.56
CA ALA A 258 -16.80 37.03 -7.06
C ALA A 258 -16.31 38.49 -6.91
N ILE A 259 -15.10 38.68 -6.42
CA ILE A 259 -14.50 40.04 -6.35
C ILE A 259 -14.28 40.64 -7.75
N ILE A 260 -13.88 39.83 -8.74
CA ILE A 260 -13.68 40.27 -10.13
C ILE A 260 -15.03 40.70 -10.73
N ASP A 261 -16.07 39.88 -10.58
CA ASP A 261 -17.36 40.08 -11.23
C ASP A 261 -18.18 41.23 -10.64
N PHE A 262 -18.07 41.43 -9.31
CA PHE A 262 -18.88 42.43 -8.59
C PHE A 262 -18.07 43.67 -8.16
N GLY A 263 -16.75 43.71 -8.42
CA GLY A 263 -15.84 44.77 -7.96
C GLY A 263 -15.97 46.10 -8.70
N GLU A 264 -16.63 46.17 -9.83
CA GLU A 264 -16.74 47.39 -10.65
C GLU A 264 -17.90 48.31 -10.27
N GLY A 265 -18.36 48.38 -9.04
CA GLY A 265 -19.41 49.33 -8.75
C GLY A 265 -19.98 49.44 -7.33
N GLU A 266 -19.66 48.56 -6.48
CA GLU A 266 -20.08 48.62 -5.07
C GLU A 266 -18.85 48.47 -4.17
N GLU A 267 -18.83 49.11 -3.02
CA GLU A 267 -17.84 48.94 -1.98
C GLU A 267 -17.74 47.45 -1.66
N ILE A 268 -16.79 46.74 -2.32
CA ILE A 268 -16.43 45.39 -1.88
C ILE A 268 -15.95 45.56 -0.46
N GLU A 269 -16.67 45.01 0.48
CA GLU A 269 -16.27 45.00 1.87
C GLU A 269 -14.82 44.50 1.92
N ASP A 270 -13.90 45.33 2.43
CA ASP A 270 -12.47 44.97 2.65
C ASP A 270 -12.31 43.59 3.30
N GLY A 271 -13.40 43.05 3.89
CA GLY A 271 -13.51 41.74 4.49
C GLY A 271 -13.37 40.56 3.53
N VAL A 272 -13.83 40.64 2.27
CA VAL A 272 -13.80 39.49 1.35
C VAL A 272 -12.38 39.21 0.86
N TRP A 273 -11.63 40.28 0.56
CA TRP A 273 -10.20 40.17 0.21
C TRP A 273 -9.38 39.60 1.37
N ALA A 274 -9.60 40.13 2.59
CA ALA A 274 -8.91 39.62 3.78
C ALA A 274 -9.23 38.15 4.02
N GLN A 275 -10.48 37.73 3.83
CA GLN A 275 -10.92 36.33 3.93
C GLN A 275 -10.23 35.43 2.90
N LEU A 276 -10.09 35.88 1.64
CA LEU A 276 -9.39 35.15 0.60
C LEU A 276 -7.93 34.89 0.99
N ILE A 277 -7.23 35.93 1.44
CA ILE A 277 -5.83 35.84 1.88
C ILE A 277 -5.68 34.90 3.09
N GLU A 278 -6.56 35.04 4.10
CA GLU A 278 -6.53 34.19 5.28
C GLU A 278 -6.75 32.70 4.93
N GLN A 279 -7.76 32.40 4.12
CA GLN A 279 -8.07 31.02 3.70
C GLN A 279 -6.93 30.44 2.87
N THR A 280 -6.39 31.21 1.91
CA THR A 280 -5.26 30.73 1.07
C THR A 280 -4.01 30.49 1.92
N THR A 281 -3.71 31.38 2.88
CA THR A 281 -2.56 31.20 3.80
C THR A 281 -2.74 29.97 4.68
N SER A 282 -3.96 29.72 5.18
CA SER A 282 -4.27 28.54 5.96
C SER A 282 -4.07 27.25 5.14
N LEU A 283 -4.47 27.26 3.85
CA LEU A 283 -4.26 26.12 2.95
C LEU A 283 -2.76 25.86 2.68
N VAL A 284 -1.96 26.90 2.46
CA VAL A 284 -0.50 26.77 2.32
C VAL A 284 0.08 26.12 3.57
N THR A 285 -0.31 26.58 4.76
CA THR A 285 0.16 26.05 6.04
C THR A 285 -0.23 24.57 6.20
N LEU A 286 -1.49 24.23 5.89
CA LEU A 286 -1.99 22.87 5.95
C LEU A 286 -1.22 21.94 5.00
N ILE A 287 -1.06 22.32 3.74
CA ILE A 287 -0.35 21.47 2.77
C ILE A 287 1.13 21.32 3.14
N ARG A 288 1.78 22.40 3.60
CA ARG A 288 3.17 22.35 4.07
C ARG A 288 3.33 21.40 5.26
N SER A 289 2.40 21.40 6.23
CA SER A 289 2.46 20.46 7.35
C SER A 289 2.43 18.99 6.92
N HIS A 290 1.74 18.68 5.80
CA HIS A 290 1.76 17.34 5.21
C HIS A 290 3.04 17.06 4.40
N LEU A 291 3.65 18.09 3.80
CA LEU A 291 4.92 17.95 3.08
C LEU A 291 6.12 17.75 4.02
N ASP A 292 6.05 18.36 5.21
CA ASP A 292 7.11 18.32 6.24
C ASP A 292 7.06 17.05 7.11
N ASP A 293 6.37 16.01 6.66
CA ASP A 293 6.19 14.73 7.36
C ASP A 293 7.42 13.78 7.31
N ASN A 294 8.60 14.29 6.93
CA ASN A 294 9.83 13.52 6.74
C ASN A 294 9.66 12.32 5.79
N ARG A 295 8.75 12.41 4.83
CA ARG A 295 8.42 11.35 3.87
C ARG A 295 7.91 10.06 4.54
N ARG A 296 7.33 10.18 5.72
CA ARG A 296 6.88 9.06 6.56
C ARG A 296 6.00 8.07 5.78
N GLY A 297 4.99 8.54 5.07
CA GLY A 297 4.08 7.67 4.32
C GLY A 297 4.76 6.94 3.17
N GLU A 298 5.65 7.61 2.44
CA GLU A 298 6.43 7.01 1.36
C GLU A 298 7.38 5.93 1.90
N ILE A 299 8.04 6.21 3.04
CA ILE A 299 8.98 5.28 3.69
C ILE A 299 8.25 4.07 4.26
N LEU A 300 7.12 4.25 4.96
CA LEU A 300 6.33 3.13 5.47
C LEU A 300 5.81 2.24 4.33
N ARG A 301 5.41 2.83 3.21
CA ARG A 301 4.99 2.10 2.02
C ARG A 301 6.13 1.31 1.38
N SER A 302 7.26 1.96 1.11
CA SER A 302 8.40 1.34 0.42
C SER A 302 9.26 0.46 1.32
N GLY A 303 9.12 0.57 2.62
CA GLY A 303 10.02 0.01 3.62
C GLY A 303 11.22 0.91 3.92
N VAL A 304 11.61 0.97 5.19
CA VAL A 304 12.78 1.72 5.67
C VAL A 304 14.07 1.08 5.14
N LYS A 305 14.88 1.84 4.45
CA LYS A 305 16.19 1.38 3.98
C LYS A 305 17.18 1.32 5.14
N LEU A 306 17.55 0.11 5.56
CA LEU A 306 18.56 -0.14 6.60
C LEU A 306 19.86 -0.59 5.95
N ALA A 307 20.93 0.20 6.10
CA ALA A 307 22.27 -0.24 5.72
C ALA A 307 23.01 -0.82 6.93
N ILE A 308 23.47 -2.06 6.79
CA ILE A 308 24.34 -2.73 7.78
C ILE A 308 25.77 -2.69 7.25
N PHE A 309 26.67 -1.99 7.95
CA PHE A 309 28.08 -1.84 7.53
C PHE A 309 29.04 -2.04 8.72
N GLY A 310 30.33 -2.11 8.46
CA GLY A 310 31.37 -2.36 9.46
C GLY A 310 32.55 -3.14 8.90
N ALA A 311 33.60 -3.32 9.67
CA ALA A 311 34.82 -4.03 9.26
C ALA A 311 34.55 -5.48 8.77
N PRO A 312 35.44 -6.07 7.97
CA PRO A 312 35.41 -7.50 7.67
C PRO A 312 35.34 -8.34 8.95
N ASN A 313 34.56 -9.42 8.92
CA ASN A 313 34.38 -10.33 10.07
C ASN A 313 33.73 -9.74 11.34
N ALA A 314 33.21 -8.52 11.32
CA ALA A 314 32.43 -7.94 12.43
C ALA A 314 31.13 -8.71 12.74
N GLY A 315 30.67 -9.56 11.82
CA GLY A 315 29.47 -10.39 12.01
C GLY A 315 28.22 -9.87 11.28
N LYS A 316 28.38 -9.02 10.26
CA LYS A 316 27.27 -8.43 9.48
C LYS A 316 26.34 -9.48 8.87
N SER A 317 26.89 -10.48 8.16
CA SER A 317 26.10 -11.57 7.55
C SER A 317 25.43 -12.46 8.59
N SER A 318 26.10 -12.68 9.74
CA SER A 318 25.50 -13.41 10.86
C SER A 318 24.31 -12.65 11.45
N LEU A 319 24.44 -11.33 11.59
CA LEU A 319 23.37 -10.47 12.04
C LEU A 319 22.17 -10.47 11.06
N LEU A 320 22.45 -10.36 9.76
CA LEU A 320 21.40 -10.40 8.75
C LEU A 320 20.65 -11.74 8.79
N ASN A 321 21.39 -12.86 8.84
CA ASN A 321 20.79 -14.18 8.98
C ASN A 321 19.99 -14.34 10.27
N TYR A 322 20.47 -13.78 11.37
CA TYR A 322 19.77 -13.78 12.64
C TYR A 322 18.42 -13.02 12.55
N LEU A 323 18.45 -11.85 11.94
CA LEU A 323 17.23 -11.06 11.72
C LEU A 323 16.28 -11.77 10.75
N ALA A 324 16.80 -12.39 9.69
CA ALA A 324 16.02 -13.12 8.68
C ALA A 324 15.44 -14.46 9.18
N ALA A 325 16.08 -15.09 10.16
CA ALA A 325 15.60 -16.35 10.74
C ALA A 325 14.41 -16.18 11.71
N ARG A 326 14.02 -14.94 12.04
CA ARG A 326 12.88 -14.69 12.95
C ARG A 326 11.55 -14.96 12.26
N PRO A 327 10.51 -15.42 12.99
CA PRO A 327 9.19 -15.76 12.40
C PRO A 327 8.50 -14.59 11.67
N ALA A 328 8.91 -13.34 11.97
CA ALA A 328 8.41 -12.12 11.35
C ALA A 328 9.19 -11.69 10.10
N ALA A 329 10.27 -12.39 9.74
CA ALA A 329 11.06 -12.05 8.57
C ALA A 329 10.46 -12.68 7.31
N ILE A 330 9.93 -11.87 6.44
CA ILE A 330 9.50 -12.29 5.09
C ILE A 330 10.72 -12.14 4.18
N VAL A 331 11.41 -13.23 3.92
CA VAL A 331 12.50 -13.26 2.93
C VAL A 331 11.88 -13.44 1.56
N THR A 332 11.61 -12.36 0.87
CA THR A 332 11.21 -12.40 -0.55
C THR A 332 12.45 -12.11 -1.41
N PRO A 333 12.98 -13.09 -2.15
CA PRO A 333 13.90 -12.77 -3.23
C PRO A 333 13.10 -11.99 -4.26
N ILE A 334 13.40 -10.72 -4.48
CA ILE A 334 12.79 -9.93 -5.55
C ILE A 334 13.20 -10.60 -6.87
N ALA A 335 12.27 -11.35 -7.47
CA ALA A 335 12.45 -11.98 -8.75
C ALA A 335 12.41 -10.90 -9.84
N GLY A 336 13.53 -10.61 -10.45
CA GLY A 336 13.55 -9.75 -11.64
C GLY A 336 14.88 -9.15 -12.04
N THR A 337 15.87 -9.12 -11.15
CA THR A 337 17.13 -8.43 -11.47
C THR A 337 18.33 -9.32 -11.13
N THR A 338 18.86 -10.01 -12.13
CA THR A 338 20.06 -10.84 -12.02
C THR A 338 21.36 -10.03 -11.82
N ARG A 339 21.26 -8.71 -11.58
CA ARG A 339 22.40 -7.78 -11.43
C ARG A 339 22.32 -6.83 -10.25
N ASP A 340 21.22 -6.85 -9.47
CA ASP A 340 21.02 -5.88 -8.39
C ASP A 340 21.32 -6.48 -7.01
N VAL A 341 21.62 -5.60 -6.07
CA VAL A 341 21.91 -5.87 -4.65
C VAL A 341 20.81 -6.78 -4.09
N LEU A 342 21.19 -7.88 -3.45
CA LEU A 342 20.25 -8.73 -2.71
C LEU A 342 19.67 -7.92 -1.56
N GLU A 343 18.45 -7.43 -1.74
CA GLU A 343 17.67 -6.80 -0.68
C GLU A 343 16.86 -7.86 0.06
N VAL A 344 16.86 -7.78 1.39
CA VAL A 344 16.06 -8.63 2.27
C VAL A 344 15.02 -7.77 2.95
N SER A 345 13.74 -8.09 2.76
CA SER A 345 12.64 -7.43 3.46
C SER A 345 12.42 -8.09 4.82
N LEU A 346 12.39 -7.29 5.87
CA LEU A 346 12.20 -7.71 7.27
C LEU A 346 11.04 -6.92 7.89
N ASP A 347 10.31 -7.56 8.79
CA ASP A 347 9.43 -6.87 9.73
C ASP A 347 10.16 -6.69 11.06
N ILE A 348 10.47 -5.46 11.43
CA ILE A 348 11.10 -5.14 12.73
C ILE A 348 10.13 -4.34 13.58
N GLY A 349 9.42 -5.03 14.46
CA GLY A 349 8.46 -4.39 15.38
C GLY A 349 7.23 -3.80 14.69
N GLY A 350 6.82 -4.36 13.56
CA GLY A 350 5.71 -3.89 12.73
C GLY A 350 6.13 -2.94 11.60
N VAL A 351 7.38 -2.44 11.62
CA VAL A 351 7.91 -1.54 10.60
C VAL A 351 8.55 -2.35 9.47
N PRO A 352 8.17 -2.13 8.20
CA PRO A 352 8.81 -2.78 7.07
C PRO A 352 10.22 -2.22 6.87
N VAL A 353 11.22 -3.09 6.86
CA VAL A 353 12.64 -2.73 6.71
C VAL A 353 13.24 -3.46 5.53
N ARG A 354 13.86 -2.73 4.61
CA ARG A 354 14.68 -3.28 3.53
C ARG A 354 16.14 -3.19 3.90
N VAL A 355 16.78 -4.34 4.05
CA VAL A 355 18.20 -4.40 4.36
C VAL A 355 18.97 -4.63 3.08
N SER A 356 19.83 -3.68 2.73
CA SER A 356 20.80 -3.84 1.65
C SER A 356 22.00 -4.62 2.18
N ASP A 357 22.25 -5.83 1.66
CA ASP A 357 23.44 -6.62 2.04
C ASP A 357 24.69 -6.04 1.39
N THR A 358 25.38 -5.18 2.14
CA THR A 358 26.69 -4.66 1.76
C THR A 358 27.81 -5.71 1.80
N ALA A 359 27.58 -6.90 2.38
CA ALA A 359 28.55 -7.98 2.52
C ALA A 359 28.33 -9.16 1.55
N GLY A 360 27.10 -9.34 1.02
CA GLY A 360 26.77 -10.45 0.09
C GLY A 360 27.40 -10.31 -1.28
N LEU A 361 27.78 -9.11 -1.69
CA LEU A 361 28.54 -8.86 -2.92
C LEU A 361 29.88 -9.62 -2.96
N ARG A 362 30.51 -9.87 -1.81
CA ARG A 362 31.76 -10.64 -1.74
C ARG A 362 31.60 -12.11 -2.15
N ARG A 363 30.48 -12.77 -1.84
CA ARG A 363 30.28 -14.21 -2.13
C ARG A 363 29.95 -14.50 -3.60
N LEU A 364 29.38 -13.53 -4.32
CA LEU A 364 29.13 -13.67 -5.76
C LEU A 364 30.40 -13.42 -6.61
N LEU A 365 31.36 -12.70 -6.05
CA LEU A 365 32.60 -12.31 -6.71
C LEU A 365 33.76 -13.32 -6.51
N ASP A 366 33.71 -14.18 -5.50
CA ASP A 366 34.69 -15.23 -5.23
C ASP A 366 34.67 -16.39 -6.26
N ARG A 367 33.80 -16.34 -7.28
CA ARG A 367 33.77 -17.29 -8.36
C ARG A 367 34.43 -16.75 -9.66
N GLY A 368 35.65 -16.26 -9.52
CA GLY A 368 36.63 -16.17 -10.61
C GLY A 368 36.49 -15.02 -11.58
N SER A 369 37.27 -13.98 -11.39
CA SER A 369 38.16 -13.31 -12.35
C SER A 369 38.62 -11.95 -11.79
N ASP A 370 39.89 -11.58 -12.05
CA ASP A 370 40.61 -10.32 -11.82
C ASP A 370 40.13 -9.42 -10.68
N SER A 371 40.79 -9.58 -9.52
CA SER A 371 40.26 -9.27 -8.19
C SER A 371 40.16 -7.78 -7.80
N ASN A 372 40.90 -6.86 -8.44
CA ASN A 372 41.02 -5.48 -7.90
C ASN A 372 39.90 -4.53 -8.35
N THR A 373 39.36 -4.65 -9.54
CA THR A 373 38.30 -3.73 -10.04
C THR A 373 36.90 -4.06 -9.48
N VAL A 374 36.64 -5.33 -9.26
CA VAL A 374 35.32 -5.81 -8.77
C VAL A 374 35.17 -5.53 -7.27
N GLU A 375 36.27 -5.61 -6.50
CA GLU A 375 36.29 -5.28 -5.07
C GLU A 375 36.08 -3.77 -4.84
N GLN A 376 36.71 -2.93 -5.66
CA GLN A 376 36.50 -1.47 -5.61
C GLN A 376 35.05 -1.08 -5.93
N ILE A 377 34.44 -1.68 -6.95
CA ILE A 377 33.03 -1.46 -7.30
C ILE A 377 32.11 -1.89 -6.15
N GLY A 378 32.41 -2.99 -5.47
CA GLY A 378 31.66 -3.47 -4.31
C GLY A 378 31.72 -2.51 -3.12
N ILE A 379 32.89 -1.95 -2.83
CA ILE A 379 33.11 -0.96 -1.76
C ILE A 379 32.37 0.34 -2.09
N GLU A 380 32.43 0.82 -3.32
CA GLU A 380 31.76 2.04 -3.76
C GLU A 380 30.23 1.92 -3.65
N ARG A 381 29.68 0.77 -4.08
CA ARG A 381 28.24 0.48 -3.93
C ARG A 381 27.82 0.39 -2.47
N ALA A 382 28.64 -0.21 -1.60
CA ALA A 382 28.39 -0.26 -0.18
C ALA A 382 28.38 1.14 0.44
N LYS A 383 29.33 2.00 0.07
CA LYS A 383 29.39 3.41 0.49
C LYS A 383 28.15 4.18 0.02
N GLN A 384 27.71 3.93 -1.22
CA GLN A 384 26.50 4.56 -1.74
C GLN A 384 25.25 4.07 -1.00
N ALA A 385 25.10 2.77 -0.75
CA ALA A 385 23.98 2.22 0.02
C ALA A 385 23.89 2.81 1.43
N VAL A 386 25.04 3.03 2.11
CA VAL A 386 25.09 3.68 3.43
C VAL A 386 24.65 5.15 3.34
N LYS A 387 25.01 5.86 2.27
CA LYS A 387 24.59 7.26 2.07
C LYS A 387 23.10 7.39 1.83
N GLU A 388 22.52 6.46 1.07
CA GLU A 388 21.10 6.45 0.68
C GLU A 388 20.17 5.83 1.74
N ALA A 389 20.73 5.22 2.77
CA ALA A 389 19.97 4.55 3.81
C ALA A 389 19.25 5.57 4.73
N ASP A 390 17.99 5.23 5.06
CA ASP A 390 17.20 5.97 6.04
C ASP A 390 17.71 5.74 7.47
N VAL A 391 18.21 4.52 7.73
CA VAL A 391 18.84 4.12 9.00
C VAL A 391 20.16 3.42 8.73
N ARG A 392 21.18 3.80 9.48
CA ARG A 392 22.54 3.27 9.39
C ARG A 392 22.90 2.49 10.64
N LEU A 393 23.31 1.23 10.46
CA LEU A 393 23.74 0.35 11.55
C LEU A 393 25.19 -0.08 11.33
N CYS A 394 26.08 0.41 12.15
CA CYS A 394 27.47 -0.01 12.17
C CYS A 394 27.64 -1.22 13.11
N VAL A 395 28.18 -2.31 12.59
CA VAL A 395 28.52 -3.50 13.38
C VAL A 395 30.03 -3.51 13.63
N VAL A 396 30.41 -3.47 14.90
CA VAL A 396 31.81 -3.45 15.35
C VAL A 396 32.09 -4.72 16.16
N SER A 397 33.15 -5.43 15.81
CA SER A 397 33.62 -6.55 16.65
C SER A 397 34.31 -6.01 17.89
N ILE A 398 33.96 -6.53 19.07
CA ILE A 398 34.61 -6.13 20.32
C ILE A 398 36.08 -6.50 20.32
N GLU A 399 36.48 -7.59 19.64
CA GLU A 399 37.88 -8.01 19.50
C GLU A 399 38.71 -6.97 18.73
N ASP A 400 38.13 -6.36 17.67
CA ASP A 400 38.82 -5.36 16.86
C ASP A 400 39.01 -4.05 17.63
N LEU A 401 38.03 -3.69 18.46
CA LEU A 401 38.10 -2.49 19.28
C LEU A 401 39.24 -2.48 20.30
N SER A 402 39.52 -3.65 20.87
CA SER A 402 40.59 -3.83 21.86
C SER A 402 41.99 -3.81 21.23
N SER A 403 42.14 -4.17 19.96
CA SER A 403 43.42 -4.37 19.29
C SER A 403 43.82 -3.26 18.30
N VAL A 404 42.90 -2.72 17.51
CA VAL A 404 43.21 -1.85 16.34
C VAL A 404 42.39 -0.56 16.33
N GLY A 405 41.29 -0.50 17.10
CA GLY A 405 40.33 0.61 16.99
C GLY A 405 39.35 0.42 15.84
N ILE A 406 38.65 1.49 15.45
CA ILE A 406 37.71 1.45 14.32
C ILE A 406 38.51 1.61 13.02
N ASP A 407 38.21 0.74 12.04
CA ASP A 407 38.76 0.82 10.69
C ASP A 407 38.52 2.24 10.13
N GLY A 408 39.57 2.86 9.57
CA GLY A 408 39.51 4.23 9.07
C GLY A 408 38.46 4.43 7.96
N GLU A 409 38.22 3.44 7.11
CA GLU A 409 37.15 3.50 6.11
C GLU A 409 35.76 3.48 6.75
N VAL A 410 35.55 2.66 7.76
CA VAL A 410 34.30 2.59 8.53
C VAL A 410 34.06 3.90 9.27
N ALA A 411 35.10 4.49 9.83
CA ALA A 411 35.02 5.77 10.54
C ALA A 411 34.50 6.92 9.65
N THR A 412 34.86 6.92 8.36
CA THR A 412 34.37 7.97 7.41
C THR A 412 32.89 7.86 7.09
N LEU A 413 32.26 6.71 7.35
CA LEU A 413 30.85 6.47 7.09
C LEU A 413 29.95 6.72 8.32
N LEU A 414 30.55 6.93 9.48
CA LEU A 414 29.82 7.25 10.71
C LEU A 414 29.25 8.67 10.64
N THR A 415 27.98 8.78 10.99
CA THR A 415 27.26 10.05 11.15
C THR A 415 26.66 10.08 12.55
N PRO A 416 26.29 11.25 13.10
CA PRO A 416 25.67 11.34 14.43
C PRO A 416 24.43 10.43 14.60
N ASP A 417 23.71 10.16 13.50
CA ASP A 417 22.52 9.31 13.49
C ASP A 417 22.83 7.82 13.32
N THR A 418 24.10 7.44 13.23
CA THR A 418 24.49 6.04 13.07
C THR A 418 24.26 5.27 14.37
N ALA A 419 23.50 4.20 14.30
CA ALA A 419 23.35 3.24 15.38
C ALA A 419 24.51 2.24 15.38
N ILE A 420 24.95 1.78 16.55
CA ILE A 420 26.13 0.93 16.69
C ILE A 420 25.78 -0.35 17.45
N LEU A 421 26.13 -1.49 16.88
CA LEU A 421 26.10 -2.79 17.55
C LEU A 421 27.51 -3.31 17.77
N PHE A 422 27.95 -3.38 19.02
CA PHE A 422 29.14 -4.13 19.41
C PHE A 422 28.80 -5.61 19.49
N ASN A 423 29.31 -6.36 18.52
CA ASN A 423 29.09 -7.79 18.39
C ASN A 423 30.23 -8.60 19.01
N LYS A 424 30.00 -9.89 19.22
CA LYS A 424 30.96 -10.87 19.81
C LYS A 424 31.31 -10.59 21.29
N VAL A 425 30.31 -10.11 22.04
CA VAL A 425 30.49 -9.83 23.49
C VAL A 425 30.89 -11.08 24.29
N ASP A 426 30.64 -12.27 23.78
CA ASP A 426 31.05 -13.55 24.33
C ASP A 426 32.59 -13.71 24.41
N LYS A 427 33.34 -12.84 23.73
CA LYS A 427 34.81 -12.80 23.73
C LYS A 427 35.39 -11.58 24.46
N ALA A 428 34.54 -10.76 25.07
CA ALA A 428 34.91 -9.52 25.74
C ALA A 428 35.15 -9.71 27.23
N GLY A 429 36.09 -8.94 27.78
CA GLY A 429 36.24 -8.76 29.21
C GLY A 429 35.27 -7.71 29.77
N PRO A 430 35.13 -7.63 31.14
CA PRO A 430 34.28 -6.62 31.78
C PRO A 430 34.68 -5.17 31.44
N GLU A 431 35.96 -4.91 31.27
CA GLU A 431 36.50 -3.57 30.94
C GLU A 431 36.15 -3.14 29.52
N ASP A 432 36.03 -4.07 28.59
CA ASP A 432 35.68 -3.78 27.19
C ASP A 432 34.25 -3.26 27.06
N LEU A 433 33.33 -3.76 27.89
CA LEU A 433 31.93 -3.35 27.90
C LEU A 433 31.73 -1.90 28.35
N GLU A 434 32.51 -1.46 29.35
CA GLU A 434 32.48 -0.06 29.78
C GLU A 434 33.09 0.86 28.71
N ARG A 435 34.21 0.45 28.11
CA ARG A 435 34.81 1.19 26.98
C ARG A 435 33.87 1.40 25.82
N CYS A 436 33.08 0.39 25.42
CA CYS A 436 32.12 0.52 24.31
C CYS A 436 31.14 1.68 24.49
N ARG A 437 30.68 1.93 25.72
CA ARG A 437 29.75 3.01 26.03
C ARG A 437 30.41 4.39 26.01
N LEU A 438 31.70 4.46 26.33
CA LEU A 438 32.46 5.71 26.42
C LEU A 438 32.93 6.21 25.03
N ILE A 439 33.18 5.31 24.07
CA ILE A 439 33.71 5.66 22.75
C ILE A 439 32.68 6.41 21.89
N PHE A 440 31.37 6.10 22.04
CA PHE A 440 30.30 6.69 21.25
C PHE A 440 29.20 7.32 22.11
N PRO A 441 29.52 8.38 22.88
CA PRO A 441 28.57 8.95 23.84
C PRO A 441 27.32 9.54 23.21
N ASN A 442 27.40 9.94 21.92
CA ASN A 442 26.29 10.57 21.18
C ASN A 442 25.56 9.63 20.24
N HIS A 443 25.89 8.32 20.25
CA HIS A 443 25.28 7.34 19.37
C HIS A 443 24.39 6.39 20.18
N ARG A 444 23.40 5.80 19.51
CA ARG A 444 22.65 4.67 20.08
C ARG A 444 23.50 3.41 19.98
N VAL A 445 23.84 2.85 21.13
CA VAL A 445 24.77 1.73 21.25
C VAL A 445 24.06 0.53 21.86
N TRP A 446 24.23 -0.63 21.23
CA TRP A 446 23.87 -1.93 21.78
C TRP A 446 25.08 -2.83 21.82
N VAL A 447 25.05 -3.79 22.77
CA VAL A 447 26.11 -4.76 22.97
C VAL A 447 25.50 -6.14 22.96
N GLY A 448 26.06 -7.06 22.15
CA GLY A 448 25.51 -8.41 22.05
C GLY A 448 26.42 -9.41 21.34
N SER A 449 25.99 -10.67 21.35
CA SER A 449 26.61 -11.75 20.58
C SER A 449 25.54 -12.44 19.72
N VAL A 450 25.66 -12.30 18.42
CA VAL A 450 24.75 -12.95 17.46
C VAL A 450 24.82 -14.48 17.57
N ILE A 451 26.02 -15.04 17.87
CA ILE A 451 26.21 -16.50 17.94
C ILE A 451 25.66 -17.06 19.25
N LYS A 452 25.80 -16.34 20.37
CA LYS A 452 25.32 -16.78 21.68
C LYS A 452 23.94 -16.26 22.06
N ASP A 453 23.31 -15.49 21.19
CA ASP A 453 22.00 -14.83 21.41
C ASP A 453 21.97 -13.93 22.67
N THR A 454 23.14 -13.50 23.15
CA THR A 454 23.25 -12.64 24.33
C THR A 454 23.03 -11.18 23.93
N GLY A 455 22.10 -10.46 24.59
CA GLY A 455 21.80 -9.05 24.32
C GLY A 455 21.04 -8.79 23.03
N MET A 456 20.74 -9.82 22.23
CA MET A 456 20.11 -9.66 20.91
C MET A 456 18.62 -9.31 21.01
N VAL A 457 17.91 -9.73 22.04
CA VAL A 457 16.52 -9.32 22.28
C VAL A 457 16.47 -7.81 22.52
N THR A 458 17.31 -7.29 23.41
CA THR A 458 17.40 -5.84 23.69
C THR A 458 17.81 -5.03 22.47
N PHE A 459 18.70 -5.58 21.63
CA PHE A 459 19.08 -4.96 20.36
C PHE A 459 17.88 -4.84 19.41
N VAL A 460 17.12 -5.92 19.21
CA VAL A 460 15.98 -5.90 18.29
C VAL A 460 14.84 -5.01 18.79
N GLU A 461 14.56 -5.02 20.09
CA GLU A 461 13.61 -4.08 20.70
C GLU A 461 14.11 -2.63 20.58
N GLY A 462 15.41 -2.41 20.79
CA GLY A 462 16.02 -1.10 20.67
C GLY A 462 15.98 -0.54 19.26
N ILE A 463 16.25 -1.38 18.23
CA ILE A 463 16.14 -0.93 16.82
C ILE A 463 14.68 -0.74 16.39
N ALA A 464 13.76 -1.58 16.88
CA ALA A 464 12.34 -1.39 16.66
C ALA A 464 11.84 -0.05 17.23
N ASN A 465 12.27 0.30 18.44
CA ASN A 465 11.93 1.59 19.05
C ASN A 465 12.55 2.77 18.29
N LEU A 466 13.81 2.65 17.83
CA LEU A 466 14.45 3.67 16.99
C LEU A 466 13.67 3.90 15.70
N LEU A 467 13.22 2.83 15.04
CA LEU A 467 12.42 2.92 13.84
C LEU A 467 11.06 3.59 14.11
N LYS A 468 10.40 3.20 15.19
CA LYS A 468 9.13 3.82 15.61
C LYS A 468 9.30 5.29 15.94
N GLU A 469 10.27 5.66 16.74
CA GLU A 469 10.56 7.05 17.06
C GLU A 469 10.86 7.88 15.81
N LYS A 470 11.62 7.34 14.84
CA LYS A 470 11.98 8.06 13.62
C LYS A 470 10.82 8.20 12.62
N PHE A 471 9.98 7.18 12.52
CA PHE A 471 8.95 7.09 11.47
C PHE A 471 7.50 7.02 11.98
N GLU A 472 7.25 6.78 13.27
CA GLU A 472 5.92 6.80 13.87
C GLU A 472 5.67 8.03 14.76
N SER A 473 6.73 8.71 15.23
CA SER A 473 6.65 9.88 16.12
C SER A 473 6.30 11.16 15.37
N GLY A 474 5.10 11.24 14.87
CA GLY A 474 4.43 12.51 14.59
C GLY A 474 3.28 12.68 15.57
N ASN A 475 3.09 13.87 16.10
CA ASN A 475 2.05 14.25 17.09
C ASN A 475 0.62 14.09 16.60
N SER A 476 0.37 13.38 15.51
CA SER A 476 -0.95 13.15 14.98
C SER A 476 -1.20 11.64 14.91
N ASP A 477 -2.23 11.19 15.60
CA ASP A 477 -2.94 9.94 15.32
C ASP A 477 -3.42 9.89 13.84
N GLU A 478 -3.13 10.94 13.07
CA GLU A 478 -3.47 11.07 11.67
C GLU A 478 -2.47 10.34 10.79
N GLU A 479 -3.02 9.55 9.92
CA GLU A 479 -2.28 8.83 8.90
C GLU A 479 -1.62 9.78 7.90
N PRO A 480 -0.42 9.42 7.38
CA PRO A 480 0.22 10.22 6.36
C PRO A 480 -0.70 10.34 5.13
N LEU A 481 -0.89 11.57 4.66
CA LEU A 481 -1.65 11.86 3.45
C LEU A 481 -0.86 11.45 2.20
N ILE A 482 0.46 11.65 2.23
CA ILE A 482 1.39 11.43 1.13
C ILE A 482 1.98 10.03 1.26
N THR A 483 1.58 9.12 0.37
CA THR A 483 2.09 7.74 0.32
C THR A 483 2.95 7.48 -0.92
N HIS A 484 2.87 8.34 -1.92
CA HIS A 484 3.62 8.23 -3.18
C HIS A 484 4.33 9.55 -3.51
N ALA A 485 5.51 9.46 -4.14
CA ALA A 485 6.27 10.63 -4.57
C ALA A 485 5.47 11.54 -5.52
N ARG A 486 4.58 10.95 -6.34
CA ARG A 486 3.67 11.68 -7.23
C ARG A 486 2.77 12.65 -6.44
N HIS A 487 2.19 12.20 -5.32
CA HIS A 487 1.36 13.04 -4.45
C HIS A 487 2.15 14.25 -3.95
N ARG A 488 3.40 14.01 -3.52
CA ARG A 488 4.31 15.06 -3.05
C ARG A 488 4.56 16.10 -4.14
N THR A 489 4.93 15.65 -5.34
CA THR A 489 5.21 16.55 -6.48
C THR A 489 4.03 17.47 -6.79
N HIS A 490 2.81 16.92 -6.82
CA HIS A 490 1.61 17.72 -7.09
C HIS A 490 1.25 18.66 -5.94
N LEU A 491 1.44 18.25 -4.68
CA LEU A 491 1.22 19.12 -3.52
C LEU A 491 2.26 20.25 -3.47
N GLU A 492 3.53 19.98 -3.76
CA GLU A 492 4.57 21.01 -3.88
C GLU A 492 4.26 22.01 -4.99
N ALA A 493 3.77 21.54 -6.15
CA ALA A 493 3.32 22.41 -7.23
C ALA A 493 2.09 23.25 -6.82
N ALA A 494 1.12 22.65 -6.14
CA ALA A 494 -0.05 23.37 -5.64
C ALA A 494 0.34 24.48 -4.64
N VAL A 495 1.28 24.21 -3.72
CA VAL A 495 1.79 25.23 -2.80
C VAL A 495 2.42 26.40 -3.56
N LYS A 496 3.23 26.13 -4.59
CA LYS A 496 3.86 27.22 -5.41
C LYS A 496 2.79 28.11 -6.05
N TYR A 497 1.72 27.53 -6.59
CA TYR A 497 0.62 28.30 -7.18
C TYR A 497 -0.17 29.07 -6.11
N LEU A 498 -0.43 28.48 -4.94
CA LEU A 498 -1.09 29.18 -3.83
C LEU A 498 -0.25 30.37 -3.33
N GLU A 499 1.07 30.19 -3.20
CA GLU A 499 1.99 31.27 -2.81
C GLU A 499 2.10 32.36 -3.88
N ALA A 500 2.09 31.97 -5.17
CA ALA A 500 2.04 32.93 -6.26
C ALA A 500 0.73 33.74 -6.20
N SER A 501 -0.41 33.12 -5.91
CA SER A 501 -1.69 33.84 -5.77
C SER A 501 -1.66 34.87 -4.63
N LEU A 502 -0.97 34.58 -3.52
CA LEU A 502 -0.80 35.50 -2.39
C LEU A 502 0.15 36.69 -2.70
N ALA A 503 1.01 36.54 -3.70
CA ALA A 503 1.93 37.62 -4.09
C ALA A 503 1.25 38.74 -4.89
N TYR A 504 0.07 38.47 -5.45
CA TYR A 504 -0.71 39.49 -6.15
C TYR A 504 -1.53 40.32 -5.17
N GLY A 505 -1.55 41.65 -5.42
CA GLY A 505 -2.45 42.55 -4.71
C GLY A 505 -3.86 42.56 -5.33
N PRO A 506 -4.75 43.43 -4.81
CA PRO A 506 -6.11 43.55 -5.35
C PRO A 506 -6.12 43.86 -6.87
N ASP A 507 -5.18 44.64 -7.36
CA ASP A 507 -5.07 44.97 -8.81
C ASP A 507 -4.67 43.78 -9.68
N GLY A 508 -4.10 42.72 -9.08
CA GLY A 508 -3.68 41.50 -9.76
C GLY A 508 -4.63 40.33 -9.56
N LEU A 509 -5.85 40.56 -9.15
CA LEU A 509 -6.82 39.51 -8.73
C LEU A 509 -7.12 38.48 -9.83
N VAL A 510 -7.16 38.89 -11.10
CA VAL A 510 -7.35 37.96 -12.24
C VAL A 510 -6.21 36.94 -12.31
N PHE A 511 -4.97 37.37 -12.09
CA PHE A 511 -3.82 36.46 -12.04
C PHE A 511 -3.87 35.56 -10.80
N ALA A 512 -4.26 36.11 -9.65
CA ALA A 512 -4.44 35.32 -8.43
C ALA A 512 -5.50 34.21 -8.62
N ALA A 513 -6.63 34.50 -9.26
CA ALA A 513 -7.67 33.52 -9.58
C ALA A 513 -7.16 32.42 -10.53
N GLU A 514 -6.31 32.77 -11.50
CA GLU A 514 -5.70 31.81 -12.42
C GLU A 514 -4.70 30.90 -11.71
N GLU A 515 -3.88 31.42 -10.78
CA GLU A 515 -2.98 30.60 -9.95
C GLU A 515 -3.77 29.62 -9.06
N LEU A 516 -4.87 30.07 -8.45
CA LEU A 516 -5.78 29.19 -7.70
C LEU A 516 -6.38 28.09 -8.59
N ARG A 517 -6.67 28.39 -9.85
CA ARG A 517 -7.12 27.40 -10.83
C ARG A 517 -6.04 26.33 -11.07
N TYR A 518 -4.78 26.74 -11.28
CA TYR A 518 -3.66 25.80 -11.44
C TYR A 518 -3.44 24.96 -10.19
N ALA A 519 -3.49 25.56 -8.98
CA ALA A 519 -3.40 24.82 -7.73
C ALA A 519 -4.47 23.74 -7.62
N SER A 520 -5.73 24.06 -7.96
CA SER A 520 -6.84 23.09 -7.93
C SER A 520 -6.67 21.97 -8.95
N GLN A 521 -6.07 22.25 -10.12
CA GLN A 521 -5.76 21.25 -11.14
C GLN A 521 -4.68 20.27 -10.69
N GLU A 522 -3.64 20.75 -9.99
CA GLU A 522 -2.61 19.86 -9.45
C GLU A 522 -3.21 18.83 -8.47
N LEU A 523 -4.15 19.24 -7.60
CA LEU A 523 -4.88 18.31 -6.73
C LEU A 523 -5.75 17.32 -7.54
N GLY A 524 -6.38 17.79 -8.64
CA GLY A 524 -7.14 16.92 -9.55
C GLY A 524 -6.28 15.84 -10.23
N LYS A 525 -5.01 16.14 -10.51
CA LYS A 525 -4.05 15.15 -11.02
C LYS A 525 -3.71 14.07 -10.00
N VAL A 526 -3.75 14.38 -8.69
CA VAL A 526 -3.53 13.38 -7.64
C VAL A 526 -4.62 12.32 -7.65
N THR A 527 -5.89 12.72 -7.71
CA THR A 527 -7.04 11.81 -7.71
C THR A 527 -7.30 11.17 -9.08
N GLY A 528 -6.71 11.72 -10.14
CA GLY A 528 -6.91 11.24 -11.51
C GLY A 528 -8.14 11.85 -12.20
N ASP A 529 -8.66 12.96 -11.68
CA ASP A 529 -9.75 13.70 -12.34
C ASP A 529 -9.26 14.48 -13.57
N ILE A 530 -7.95 14.73 -13.69
CA ILE A 530 -7.32 15.56 -14.74
C ILE A 530 -6.00 14.93 -15.16
N GLY A 531 -5.75 14.79 -16.47
CA GLY A 531 -4.44 14.52 -17.06
C GLY A 531 -3.79 13.19 -16.63
N ILE A 532 -4.54 12.10 -16.71
CA ILE A 532 -4.08 10.78 -16.23
C ILE A 532 -3.30 9.96 -17.27
N GLU A 533 -3.33 10.31 -18.55
CA GLU A 533 -2.82 9.48 -19.65
C GLU A 533 -1.36 9.06 -19.47
N ASP A 534 -0.47 10.02 -19.18
CA ASP A 534 0.96 9.76 -19.02
C ASP A 534 1.31 8.93 -17.77
N VAL A 535 0.41 8.93 -16.77
CA VAL A 535 0.63 8.24 -15.50
C VAL A 535 0.16 6.78 -15.57
N LEU A 536 -0.87 6.50 -16.38
CA LEU A 536 -1.51 5.19 -16.44
C LEU A 536 -0.52 4.09 -16.88
N ASP A 537 0.24 4.32 -17.92
CA ASP A 537 1.14 3.31 -18.47
C ASP A 537 2.26 2.94 -17.47
N VAL A 538 2.82 3.94 -16.80
CA VAL A 538 3.86 3.73 -15.78
C VAL A 538 3.30 3.03 -14.54
N LEU A 539 2.09 3.41 -14.11
CA LEU A 539 1.46 2.80 -12.94
C LEU A 539 1.10 1.34 -13.22
N PHE A 540 0.39 1.09 -14.32
CA PHE A 540 -0.15 -0.25 -14.61
C PHE A 540 0.90 -1.24 -15.07
N SER A 541 2.02 -0.80 -15.65
CA SER A 541 3.15 -1.68 -15.98
C SER A 541 3.73 -2.40 -14.75
N LYS A 542 3.56 -1.83 -13.54
CA LYS A 542 4.02 -2.42 -12.27
C LYS A 542 3.03 -3.42 -11.67
N PHE A 543 1.83 -3.52 -12.22
CA PHE A 543 0.85 -4.48 -11.75
C PHE A 543 1.11 -5.88 -12.30
N CYS A 544 0.63 -6.89 -11.57
CA CYS A 544 0.63 -8.25 -12.09
C CYS A 544 -0.39 -8.39 -13.23
N ILE A 545 -0.11 -9.27 -14.21
CA ILE A 545 -1.08 -9.70 -15.21
C ILE A 545 -2.26 -10.35 -14.47
N GLY A 546 -3.49 -9.98 -14.84
CA GLY A 546 -4.69 -10.53 -14.20
C GLY A 546 -5.28 -9.66 -13.07
N LYS A 547 -4.71 -8.45 -12.89
CA LYS A 547 -5.20 -7.45 -11.93
C LYS A 547 -5.44 -6.10 -12.56
#